data_8fee330a32dca81547cc5e328c9b593b
#
_entry.id   8fee330a32dca81547cc5e328c9b593b
#
_cell.length_a   1.000
_cell.length_b   1.000
_cell.length_c   1.000
_cell.angle_alpha   90.00
_cell.angle_beta   90.00
_cell.angle_gamma   90.00
#
_symmetry.space_group_name_H-M   'P 1'
#
loop_
_entity.id
_entity.type
_entity.pdbx_description
1 polymer ?
#
loop_
_entity_poly.entity_id
_entity_poly.type
_entity_poly.pdbx_seq_one_letter_code
_entity_poly.pdbx_strand_id
1 'polypeptide(L)'
;IKLSNTKLVVTFRCNLKCKLCAVSAPYYKEPPHYSVELLKKSIDRYFEAVDHVDKFTVNGGEPLVHPQIAEIMDYALKYIDRMDMLEIITNGSIAPSKELAQVLQKSEKVDILIDDYGKELSKNVDKMIGIFEEYHIKYRRRKYYGSDAHLGGWVDLSNISLKDRSEEDTAQI
;
A
#
# COMPACT_ATOMS: atom_id res chain seq x y z
N ILE A 1 -0.77 -1.98 -25.23
CA ILE A 1 0.12 -1.08 -24.47
C ILE A 1 0.75 -1.86 -23.35
N LYS A 2 2.09 -1.82 -23.24
CA LYS A 2 2.83 -2.37 -22.09
C LYS A 2 3.32 -1.21 -21.19
N LEU A 3 3.09 -1.33 -19.87
CA LEU A 3 3.51 -0.35 -18.86
C LEU A 3 4.42 -1.01 -17.82
N SER A 4 5.39 -0.24 -17.30
CA SER A 4 6.27 -0.77 -16.25
C SER A 4 5.66 -0.73 -14.85
N ASN A 5 4.82 0.28 -14.57
CA ASN A 5 4.25 0.45 -13.24
C ASN A 5 2.91 1.19 -13.28
N THR A 6 1.96 0.73 -12.48
CA THR A 6 0.67 1.40 -12.28
C THR A 6 0.28 1.29 -10.81
N LYS A 7 -0.38 2.33 -10.30
CA LYS A 7 -0.89 2.36 -8.93
C LYS A 7 -2.39 2.57 -8.92
N LEU A 8 -3.11 1.68 -8.23
CA LEU A 8 -4.52 1.82 -7.90
C LEU A 8 -4.64 2.35 -6.47
N VAL A 9 -5.08 3.60 -6.32
CA VAL A 9 -5.35 4.18 -5.01
C VAL A 9 -6.77 3.80 -4.59
N VAL A 10 -6.89 2.94 -3.57
CA VAL A 10 -8.21 2.44 -3.11
C VAL A 10 -8.87 3.35 -2.08
N THR A 11 -8.07 4.14 -1.36
CA THR A 11 -8.54 5.11 -0.37
C THR A 11 -7.45 6.12 -0.06
N PHE A 12 -7.84 7.35 0.31
CA PHE A 12 -6.93 8.32 0.91
C PHE A 12 -7.01 8.33 2.44
N ARG A 13 -7.89 7.51 3.04
CA ARG A 13 -7.92 7.32 4.49
C ARG A 13 -6.66 6.59 4.95
N CYS A 14 -6.06 7.07 6.04
CA CYS A 14 -4.90 6.47 6.68
C CYS A 14 -5.00 6.63 8.18
N ASN A 15 -4.48 5.69 8.92
CA ASN A 15 -4.40 5.76 10.37
C ASN A 15 -3.08 6.35 10.88
N LEU A 16 -2.13 6.68 9.97
CA LEU A 16 -0.94 7.47 10.26
C LEU A 16 -1.08 8.89 9.70
N LYS A 17 -0.31 9.82 10.28
CA LYS A 17 -0.28 11.24 9.89
C LYS A 17 1.12 11.67 9.48
N CYS A 18 1.66 11.01 8.45
CA CYS A 18 3.00 11.31 7.94
C CYS A 18 3.07 12.73 7.38
N LYS A 19 4.08 13.50 7.79
CA LYS A 19 4.28 14.88 7.33
C LYS A 19 4.61 14.94 5.83
N LEU A 20 5.42 14.00 5.35
CA LEU A 20 5.83 13.87 3.95
C LEU A 20 5.05 12.73 3.25
N CYS A 21 3.72 12.77 3.34
CA CYS A 21 2.89 11.73 2.75
C CYS A 21 2.74 11.92 1.23
N ALA A 22 3.12 10.89 0.42
CA ALA A 22 3.04 10.92 -1.05
C ALA A 22 1.64 11.19 -1.58
N VAL A 23 0.63 10.74 -0.86
CA VAL A 23 -0.77 10.90 -1.26
C VAL A 23 -1.45 12.02 -0.46
N SER A 24 -0.69 12.77 0.35
CA SER A 24 -1.19 13.88 1.16
C SER A 24 -2.37 13.50 2.07
N ALA A 25 -2.47 12.24 2.50
CA ALA A 25 -3.58 11.73 3.29
C ALA A 25 -3.95 12.56 4.52
N PRO A 26 -2.98 13.08 5.34
CA PRO A 26 -3.28 13.88 6.52
C PRO A 26 -3.90 15.26 6.24
N TYR A 27 -3.83 15.72 4.99
CA TYR A 27 -4.23 17.07 4.61
C TYR A 27 -5.66 17.15 4.02
N TYR A 28 -6.28 15.99 3.79
CA TYR A 28 -7.68 15.94 3.37
C TYR A 28 -8.61 16.15 4.58
N LYS A 29 -9.55 17.08 4.47
CA LYS A 29 -10.64 17.23 5.45
C LYS A 29 -11.56 16.00 5.40
N GLU A 30 -11.89 15.58 4.18
CA GLU A 30 -12.70 14.42 3.87
C GLU A 30 -11.90 13.55 2.89
N PRO A 31 -11.05 12.61 3.40
CA PRO A 31 -10.22 11.81 2.52
C PRO A 31 -11.08 10.90 1.64
N PRO A 32 -10.90 10.95 0.31
CA PRO A 32 -11.61 10.10 -0.63
C PRO A 32 -11.50 8.63 -0.25
N HIS A 33 -12.63 7.93 -0.36
CA HIS A 33 -12.73 6.50 -0.13
C HIS A 33 -13.62 5.91 -1.22
N TYR A 34 -13.07 5.05 -2.04
CA TYR A 34 -13.74 4.59 -3.24
C TYR A 34 -14.51 3.30 -3.00
N SER A 35 -15.71 3.19 -3.59
CA SER A 35 -16.48 1.95 -3.48
C SER A 35 -15.83 0.83 -4.29
N VAL A 36 -16.10 -0.40 -3.89
CA VAL A 36 -15.61 -1.60 -4.58
C VAL A 36 -16.07 -1.63 -6.04
N GLU A 37 -17.31 -1.22 -6.31
CA GLU A 37 -17.88 -1.19 -7.67
C GLU A 37 -17.11 -0.23 -8.57
N LEU A 38 -16.76 0.96 -8.05
CA LEU A 38 -15.96 1.93 -8.79
C LEU A 38 -14.55 1.40 -9.04
N LEU A 39 -13.93 0.76 -8.04
CA LEU A 39 -12.58 0.20 -8.17
C LEU A 39 -12.54 -0.96 -9.17
N LYS A 40 -13.51 -1.88 -9.13
CA LYS A 40 -13.65 -2.95 -10.11
C LYS A 40 -13.80 -2.41 -11.53
N LYS A 41 -14.69 -1.44 -11.73
CA LYS A 41 -14.86 -0.78 -13.03
C LYS A 41 -13.58 -0.08 -13.49
N SER A 42 -12.81 0.50 -12.57
CA SER A 42 -11.53 1.14 -12.90
C SER A 42 -10.47 0.13 -13.33
N ILE A 43 -10.41 -1.02 -12.67
CA ILE A 43 -9.54 -2.14 -13.04
C ILE A 43 -9.91 -2.66 -14.43
N ASP A 44 -11.19 -2.90 -14.69
CA ASP A 44 -11.65 -3.38 -16.01
C ASP A 44 -11.25 -2.40 -17.11
N ARG A 45 -11.57 -1.11 -16.96
CA ARG A 45 -11.23 -0.07 -17.95
C ARG A 45 -9.72 0.09 -18.15
N TYR A 46 -8.94 -0.07 -17.07
CA TYR A 46 -7.51 -0.07 -17.20
C TYR A 46 -7.02 -1.19 -18.10
N PHE A 47 -7.50 -2.41 -17.88
CA PHE A 47 -7.12 -3.57 -18.68
C PHE A 47 -7.82 -3.68 -20.04
N GLU A 48 -8.81 -2.87 -20.35
CA GLU A 48 -9.29 -2.66 -21.73
C GLU A 48 -8.23 -1.94 -22.58
N ALA A 49 -7.47 -1.01 -21.99
CA ALA A 49 -6.47 -0.20 -22.69
C ALA A 49 -5.03 -0.71 -22.57
N VAL A 50 -4.71 -1.45 -21.50
CA VAL A 50 -3.36 -1.91 -21.18
C VAL A 50 -3.29 -3.42 -21.31
N ASP A 51 -2.45 -3.91 -22.21
CA ASP A 51 -2.28 -5.35 -22.46
C ASP A 51 -1.47 -6.03 -21.35
N HIS A 52 -0.45 -5.34 -20.81
CA HIS A 52 0.43 -5.86 -19.78
C HIS A 52 1.01 -4.74 -18.91
N VAL A 53 1.18 -5.02 -17.64
CA VAL A 53 1.91 -4.16 -16.70
C VAL A 53 2.90 -4.99 -15.87
N ASP A 54 4.17 -4.56 -15.79
CA ASP A 54 5.17 -5.29 -15.04
C ASP A 54 4.81 -5.28 -13.53
N LYS A 55 4.37 -4.13 -12.99
CA LYS A 55 3.95 -4.03 -11.59
C LYS A 55 2.63 -3.25 -11.44
N PHE A 56 1.60 -3.90 -10.92
CA PHE A 56 0.34 -3.29 -10.53
C PHE A 56 0.28 -3.18 -9.00
N THR A 57 0.32 -1.96 -8.49
CA THR A 57 0.37 -1.70 -7.04
C THR A 57 -0.98 -1.21 -6.53
N VAL A 58 -1.54 -1.91 -5.56
CA VAL A 58 -2.68 -1.44 -4.76
C VAL A 58 -2.15 -0.69 -3.55
N ASN A 59 -2.47 0.59 -3.48
CA ASN A 59 -2.04 1.45 -2.37
C ASN A 59 -3.12 2.48 -2.02
N GLY A 60 -2.72 3.50 -1.25
CA GLY A 60 -3.61 4.59 -0.85
C GLY A 60 -2.99 5.39 0.27
N GLY A 61 -3.81 5.85 1.20
CA GLY A 61 -3.36 6.22 2.53
C GLY A 61 -2.85 4.95 3.23
N GLU A 62 -3.78 4.13 3.73
CA GLU A 62 -3.48 2.75 4.15
C GLU A 62 -4.52 1.81 3.52
N PRO A 63 -4.15 0.92 2.59
CA PRO A 63 -5.12 0.05 1.92
C PRO A 63 -5.91 -0.86 2.87
N LEU A 64 -5.28 -1.30 3.97
CA LEU A 64 -5.91 -2.20 4.93
C LEU A 64 -6.99 -1.54 5.79
N VAL A 65 -7.16 -0.21 5.74
CA VAL A 65 -8.34 0.45 6.32
C VAL A 65 -9.57 0.31 5.42
N HIS A 66 -9.41 -0.15 4.17
CA HIS A 66 -10.54 -0.41 3.30
C HIS A 66 -11.25 -1.70 3.70
N PRO A 67 -12.53 -1.67 4.12
CA PRO A 67 -13.21 -2.84 4.68
C PRO A 67 -13.35 -3.99 3.67
N GLN A 68 -13.31 -3.70 2.39
CA GLN A 68 -13.45 -4.66 1.30
C GLN A 68 -12.15 -4.88 0.54
N ILE A 69 -10.99 -4.67 1.18
CA ILE A 69 -9.69 -4.82 0.53
C ILE A 69 -9.47 -6.25 -0.03
N ALA A 70 -9.97 -7.27 0.65
CA ALA A 70 -9.90 -8.65 0.19
C ALA A 70 -10.65 -8.83 -1.15
N GLU A 71 -11.85 -8.27 -1.27
CA GLU A 71 -12.66 -8.32 -2.50
C GLU A 71 -11.99 -7.57 -3.67
N ILE A 72 -11.36 -6.42 -3.37
CA ILE A 72 -10.62 -5.64 -4.38
C ILE A 72 -9.41 -6.43 -4.89
N MET A 73 -8.64 -7.05 -3.99
CA MET A 73 -7.48 -7.86 -4.34
C MET A 73 -7.90 -9.10 -5.15
N ASP A 74 -8.96 -9.78 -4.73
CA ASP A 74 -9.52 -10.93 -5.44
C ASP A 74 -9.96 -10.56 -6.86
N TYR A 75 -10.54 -9.38 -7.01
CA TYR A 75 -10.93 -8.87 -8.33
C TYR A 75 -9.73 -8.57 -9.21
N ALA A 76 -8.68 -7.96 -8.66
CA ALA A 76 -7.45 -7.67 -9.41
C ALA A 76 -6.76 -8.96 -9.89
N LEU A 77 -6.85 -10.06 -9.14
CA LEU A 77 -6.31 -11.37 -9.52
C LEU A 77 -6.91 -11.93 -10.81
N LYS A 78 -8.07 -11.48 -11.26
CA LYS A 78 -8.63 -11.88 -12.57
C LYS A 78 -7.72 -11.50 -13.75
N TYR A 79 -6.88 -10.49 -13.56
CA TYR A 79 -5.96 -9.97 -14.56
C TYR A 79 -4.51 -10.36 -14.29
N ILE A 80 -4.27 -11.34 -13.41
CA ILE A 80 -2.92 -11.68 -12.93
C ILE A 80 -1.97 -12.17 -14.04
N ASP A 81 -2.52 -12.76 -15.13
CA ASP A 81 -1.74 -13.18 -16.29
C ASP A 81 -1.22 -11.99 -17.11
N ARG A 82 -1.80 -10.82 -16.90
CA ARG A 82 -1.42 -9.55 -17.53
C ARG A 82 -0.54 -8.68 -16.63
N MET A 83 -0.01 -9.25 -15.55
CA MET A 83 0.91 -8.61 -14.61
C MET A 83 2.10 -9.53 -14.34
N ASP A 84 3.28 -8.94 -14.12
CA ASP A 84 4.41 -9.70 -13.56
C ASP A 84 4.34 -9.71 -12.02
N MET A 85 3.79 -8.65 -11.42
CA MET A 85 3.61 -8.51 -9.97
C MET A 85 2.32 -7.75 -9.64
N LEU A 86 1.53 -8.30 -8.71
CA LEU A 86 0.45 -7.60 -8.01
C LEU A 86 0.92 -7.27 -6.59
N GLU A 87 1.20 -6.01 -6.34
CA GLU A 87 1.75 -5.52 -5.08
C GLU A 87 0.70 -4.82 -4.22
N ILE A 88 0.74 -5.02 -2.91
CA ILE A 88 0.05 -4.15 -1.95
C ILE A 88 1.08 -3.50 -1.03
N ILE A 89 0.97 -2.19 -0.79
CA ILE A 89 1.87 -1.46 0.11
C ILE A 89 1.09 -1.11 1.36
N THR A 90 1.61 -1.46 2.53
CA THR A 90 0.99 -1.19 3.83
C THR A 90 2.00 -0.61 4.83
N ASN A 91 1.51 0.22 5.72
CA ASN A 91 2.32 0.80 6.81
C ASN A 91 2.52 -0.14 8.01
N GLY A 92 2.07 -1.37 7.94
CA GLY A 92 2.27 -2.38 8.99
C GLY A 92 1.49 -2.16 10.29
N SER A 93 0.58 -1.20 10.32
CA SER A 93 -0.20 -0.88 11.53
C SER A 93 -1.45 -1.75 11.71
N ILE A 94 -1.94 -2.38 10.63
CA ILE A 94 -3.14 -3.22 10.61
C ILE A 94 -2.75 -4.60 10.08
N ALA A 95 -3.00 -5.66 10.85
CA ALA A 95 -2.77 -7.02 10.37
C ALA A 95 -3.87 -7.41 9.35
N PRO A 96 -3.52 -8.17 8.29
CA PRO A 96 -4.49 -8.63 7.32
C PRO A 96 -5.51 -9.57 7.97
N SER A 97 -6.75 -9.50 7.50
CA SER A 97 -7.78 -10.49 7.87
C SER A 97 -7.44 -11.86 7.28
N LYS A 98 -8.03 -12.92 7.86
CA LYS A 98 -7.92 -14.28 7.32
C LYS A 98 -8.42 -14.35 5.87
N GLU A 99 -9.51 -13.65 5.57
CA GLU A 99 -10.06 -13.56 4.21
C GLU A 99 -9.04 -12.93 3.23
N LEU A 100 -8.41 -11.82 3.62
CA LEU A 100 -7.38 -11.20 2.78
C LEU A 100 -6.19 -12.15 2.58
N ALA A 101 -5.72 -12.82 3.63
CA ALA A 101 -4.61 -13.78 3.51
C ALA A 101 -4.95 -14.94 2.54
N GLN A 102 -6.19 -15.46 2.61
CA GLN A 102 -6.68 -16.47 1.68
C GLN A 102 -6.73 -15.99 0.22
N VAL A 103 -6.98 -14.73 0.01
CA VAL A 103 -6.93 -14.14 -1.34
C VAL A 103 -5.49 -13.98 -1.82
N LEU A 104 -4.61 -13.43 -0.98
CA LEU A 104 -3.23 -13.13 -1.35
C LEU A 104 -2.41 -14.37 -1.71
N GLN A 105 -2.68 -15.52 -1.08
CA GLN A 105 -1.98 -16.79 -1.39
C GLN A 105 -2.35 -17.40 -2.75
N LYS A 106 -3.40 -16.89 -3.43
CA LYS A 106 -3.89 -17.49 -4.69
C LYS A 106 -2.89 -17.39 -5.85
N SER A 107 -1.88 -16.53 -5.76
CA SER A 107 -0.88 -16.37 -6.81
C SER A 107 0.49 -16.02 -6.26
N GLU A 108 1.51 -16.67 -6.77
CA GLU A 108 2.93 -16.37 -6.48
C GLU A 108 3.39 -15.00 -7.00
N LYS A 109 2.60 -14.36 -7.87
CA LYS A 109 2.86 -13.01 -8.36
C LYS A 109 2.41 -11.92 -7.39
N VAL A 110 1.71 -12.29 -6.30
CA VAL A 110 1.35 -11.36 -5.23
C VAL A 110 2.56 -11.11 -4.34
N ASP A 111 2.82 -9.84 -4.04
CA ASP A 111 3.92 -9.38 -3.17
C ASP A 111 3.42 -8.29 -2.22
N ILE A 112 3.78 -8.40 -0.95
CA ILE A 112 3.42 -7.41 0.05
C ILE A 112 4.64 -6.57 0.41
N LEU A 113 4.51 -5.25 0.27
CA LEU A 113 5.53 -4.33 0.72
C LEU A 113 5.10 -3.69 2.04
N ILE A 114 5.82 -4.01 3.11
CA ILE A 114 5.59 -3.45 4.44
C ILE A 114 6.53 -2.26 4.62
N ASP A 115 5.95 -1.07 4.75
CA ASP A 115 6.66 0.13 5.16
C ASP A 115 6.62 0.23 6.69
N ASP A 116 7.73 -0.14 7.32
CA ASP A 116 7.84 -0.26 8.76
C ASP A 116 8.44 1.00 9.40
N TYR A 117 7.62 1.70 10.14
CA TYR A 117 7.94 2.94 10.86
C TYR A 117 8.26 2.71 12.34
N GLY A 118 8.57 1.47 12.73
CA GLY A 118 8.87 1.09 14.12
C GLY A 118 7.66 0.59 14.90
N LYS A 119 7.94 0.01 16.07
CA LYS A 119 6.96 -0.75 16.86
C LYS A 119 5.74 0.05 17.32
N GLU A 120 5.89 1.36 17.49
CA GLU A 120 4.79 2.22 17.95
C GLU A 120 3.79 2.52 16.83
N LEU A 121 4.26 2.70 15.60
CA LEU A 121 3.47 3.04 14.43
C LEU A 121 3.06 1.80 13.65
N SER A 122 4.03 0.98 13.28
CA SER A 122 3.86 -0.27 12.54
C SER A 122 3.69 -1.47 13.48
N LYS A 123 2.80 -1.35 14.44
CA LYS A 123 2.65 -2.25 15.60
C LYS A 123 2.26 -3.70 15.30
N ASN A 124 1.83 -3.98 14.08
CA ASN A 124 1.37 -5.31 13.67
C ASN A 124 2.33 -6.02 12.70
N VAL A 125 3.52 -5.50 12.44
CA VAL A 125 4.48 -6.09 11.48
C VAL A 125 4.80 -7.54 11.80
N ASP A 126 5.15 -7.85 13.05
CA ASP A 126 5.51 -9.23 13.43
C ASP A 126 4.31 -10.19 13.25
N LYS A 127 3.09 -9.74 13.59
CA LYS A 127 1.87 -10.50 13.36
C LYS A 127 1.58 -10.70 11.87
N MET A 128 1.81 -9.67 11.05
CA MET A 128 1.66 -9.77 9.59
C MET A 128 2.62 -10.78 9.00
N ILE A 129 3.88 -10.73 9.41
CA ILE A 129 4.92 -11.67 8.96
C ILE A 129 4.51 -13.11 9.30
N GLY A 130 4.07 -13.38 10.53
CA GLY A 130 3.58 -14.71 10.91
C GLY A 130 2.41 -15.20 10.02
N ILE A 131 1.47 -14.32 9.68
CA ILE A 131 0.38 -14.65 8.74
C ILE A 131 0.93 -14.91 7.34
N PHE A 132 1.84 -14.09 6.85
CA PHE A 132 2.39 -14.28 5.49
C PHE A 132 3.20 -15.57 5.37
N GLU A 133 3.93 -15.95 6.41
CA GLU A 133 4.63 -17.24 6.47
C GLU A 133 3.66 -18.43 6.52
N GLU A 134 2.60 -18.34 7.34
CA GLU A 134 1.55 -19.38 7.43
C GLU A 134 0.87 -19.62 6.07
N TYR A 135 0.59 -18.55 5.32
CA TYR A 135 -0.12 -18.62 4.03
C TYR A 135 0.82 -18.65 2.81
N HIS A 136 2.15 -18.75 3.02
CA HIS A 136 3.16 -18.74 1.96
C HIS A 136 3.08 -17.52 1.02
N ILE A 137 2.75 -16.35 1.58
CA ILE A 137 2.63 -15.09 0.86
C ILE A 137 4.01 -14.41 0.81
N LYS A 138 4.45 -13.98 -0.36
CA LYS A 138 5.68 -13.21 -0.52
C LYS A 138 5.54 -11.83 0.11
N TYR A 139 6.57 -11.41 0.83
CA TYR A 139 6.61 -10.08 1.40
C TYR A 139 8.02 -9.51 1.42
N ARG A 140 8.09 -8.18 1.45
CA ARG A 140 9.32 -7.39 1.64
C ARG A 140 9.05 -6.35 2.73
N ARG A 141 10.09 -5.99 3.48
CA ARG A 141 10.01 -5.01 4.56
C ARG A 141 11.01 -3.90 4.32
N ARG A 142 10.54 -2.66 4.25
CA ARG A 142 11.38 -1.46 4.28
C ARG A 142 11.31 -0.84 5.67
N LYS A 143 12.46 -0.60 6.29
CA LYS A 143 12.54 0.03 7.61
C LYS A 143 12.81 1.52 7.46
N TYR A 144 12.08 2.33 8.19
CA TYR A 144 12.23 3.78 8.26
C TYR A 144 12.72 4.25 9.64
N TYR A 145 13.47 3.39 10.35
CA TYR A 145 14.05 3.66 11.67
C TYR A 145 15.35 2.89 11.86
N GLY A 146 16.19 3.39 12.78
CA GLY A 146 17.48 2.76 13.09
C GLY A 146 18.53 2.92 12.00
N SER A 147 19.60 2.11 12.08
CA SER A 147 20.71 2.11 11.10
C SER A 147 20.32 1.63 9.71
N ASP A 148 19.24 0.86 9.63
CA ASP A 148 18.72 0.28 8.36
C ASP A 148 17.63 1.17 7.72
N ALA A 149 17.48 2.41 8.18
CA ALA A 149 16.44 3.30 7.70
C ALA A 149 16.61 3.62 6.21
N HIS A 150 15.52 3.54 5.45
CA HIS A 150 15.48 4.05 4.09
C HIS A 150 15.45 5.58 4.13
N LEU A 151 16.55 6.20 3.73
CA LEU A 151 16.60 7.64 3.53
C LEU A 151 15.75 8.01 2.30
N GLY A 152 14.79 8.88 2.46
CA GLY A 152 13.82 9.25 1.40
C GLY A 152 12.48 8.51 1.54
N GLY A 153 12.25 7.85 2.66
CA GLY A 153 10.97 7.24 2.98
C GLY A 153 9.97 8.19 3.61
N TRP A 154 8.80 7.67 3.76
CA TRP A 154 7.64 8.31 4.35
C TRP A 154 7.74 8.20 5.87
N VAL A 155 8.26 9.22 6.51
CA VAL A 155 8.41 9.25 7.97
C VAL A 155 7.21 9.96 8.58
N ASP A 156 6.63 9.41 9.64
CA ASP A 156 5.64 10.13 10.44
C ASP A 156 6.33 11.28 11.17
N LEU A 157 6.05 12.48 10.73
CA LEU A 157 6.55 13.72 11.32
C LEU A 157 5.42 14.47 12.03
N SER A 158 4.42 13.76 12.56
CA SER A 158 3.23 14.37 13.20
C SER A 158 3.57 15.34 14.34
N ASN A 159 4.75 15.15 14.97
CA ASN A 159 5.25 16.01 16.06
C ASN A 159 6.03 17.23 15.56
N ILE A 160 6.27 17.36 14.25
CA ILE A 160 7.02 18.48 13.68
C ILE A 160 6.04 19.44 13.03
N SER A 161 6.10 20.72 13.43
CA SER A 161 5.27 21.78 12.82
C SER A 161 5.63 21.96 11.34
N LEU A 162 4.61 22.18 10.49
CA LEU A 162 4.83 22.54 9.09
C LEU A 162 5.67 23.80 8.89
N LYS A 163 5.72 24.67 9.93
CA LYS A 163 6.53 25.88 9.94
C LYS A 163 8.03 25.62 10.08
N ASP A 164 8.39 24.44 10.58
CA ASP A 164 9.78 24.06 10.85
C ASP A 164 10.42 23.26 9.71
N ARG A 165 9.81 23.27 8.52
CA ARG A 165 10.41 22.66 7.33
C ARG A 165 11.64 23.43 6.90
N SER A 166 12.77 22.74 6.82
CA SER A 166 13.95 23.24 6.11
C SER A 166 13.75 23.19 4.59
N GLU A 167 14.51 23.97 3.84
CA GLU A 167 14.50 23.88 2.36
C GLU A 167 14.91 22.48 1.86
N GLU A 168 15.75 21.76 2.62
CA GLU A 168 16.16 20.38 2.34
C GLU A 168 14.98 19.39 2.47
N ASP A 169 14.08 19.58 3.42
CA ASP A 169 12.87 18.75 3.57
C ASP A 169 11.89 18.93 2.40
N THR A 170 11.97 20.06 1.70
CA THR A 170 11.11 20.40 0.57
C THR A 170 11.68 19.87 -0.75
N ALA A 171 13.00 19.72 -0.85
CA ALA A 171 13.69 19.24 -2.05
C ALA A 171 13.59 17.72 -2.24
N GLN A 172 13.03 16.97 -1.27
CA GLN A 172 12.84 15.53 -1.33
C GLN A 172 11.40 15.12 -1.74
N ILE A 173 10.60 16.03 -2.23
CA ILE A 173 9.29 15.79 -2.85
C ILE A 173 9.51 15.67 -4.40
#